data_622a36f998e8f51eac1349b557382401
#
_entry.id   622a36f998e8f51eac1349b557382401
#
_cell.length_a   1.000
_cell.length_b   1.000
_cell.length_c   1.000
_cell.angle_alpha   90.00
_cell.angle_beta   90.00
_cell.angle_gamma   90.00
#
_symmetry.space_group_name_H-M   'P 1'
#
loop_
_entity.id
_entity.type
_entity.pdbx_description
1 polymer ?
#
loop_
_entity_poly.entity_id
_entity_poly.type
_entity_poly.pdbx_seq_one_letter_code
_entity_poly.pdbx_strand_id
1 'polypeptide(L)'
;MRKTMEIFRGEAVLVVAAAHSVIDAAIARVRGAFGVDNSAQVSLGEVSEMIDVVRLGLSAGLSFDAALEIFCANRRSALTVRLERACMAWQVGVGAREDELLAAAQDLDVRALETFAITVGQALALGAPLAETLAAQSREIRAAHRAAVEREIERAPVKLLIPTGTLILPALLLSILGPLLGAGGMM
;
A
#
# COMPACT_ATOMS: atom_id res chain seq x y z
N MET A 1 7.76 59.54 6.66
CA MET A 1 7.08 58.71 5.65
C MET A 1 7.90 57.52 5.13
N ARG A 2 9.23 57.55 5.01
CA ARG A 2 10.03 56.37 4.53
C ARG A 2 10.15 55.21 5.55
N LYS A 3 10.28 55.49 6.84
CA LYS A 3 10.43 54.45 7.88
C LYS A 3 9.18 53.54 8.11
N THR A 4 7.98 54.11 7.93
CA THR A 4 6.73 53.36 8.10
C THR A 4 6.50 52.38 6.94
N MET A 5 7.02 52.69 5.74
CA MET A 5 6.87 51.82 4.56
C MET A 5 7.82 50.58 4.60
N GLU A 6 8.96 50.72 5.28
CA GLU A 6 9.90 49.60 5.46
C GLU A 6 9.42 48.60 6.53
N ILE A 7 8.74 49.06 7.59
CA ILE A 7 8.16 48.20 8.63
C ILE A 7 7.02 47.38 8.05
N PHE A 8 6.13 47.99 7.24
CA PHE A 8 5.04 47.27 6.56
C PHE A 8 5.53 46.24 5.55
N ARG A 9 6.67 46.50 4.91
CA ARG A 9 7.29 45.56 3.96
C ARG A 9 7.93 44.36 4.69
N GLY A 10 8.48 44.57 5.88
CA GLY A 10 9.05 43.50 6.72
C GLY A 10 7.98 42.55 7.29
N GLU A 11 6.85 43.09 7.76
CA GLU A 11 5.76 42.30 8.28
C GLU A 11 5.02 41.49 7.18
N ALA A 12 4.82 42.09 6.01
CA ALA A 12 4.24 41.38 4.87
C ALA A 12 5.12 40.23 4.39
N VAL A 13 6.44 40.37 4.39
CA VAL A 13 7.40 39.32 4.04
C VAL A 13 7.38 38.21 5.09
N LEU A 14 7.27 38.52 6.37
CA LEU A 14 7.19 37.54 7.46
C LEU A 14 5.89 36.72 7.39
N VAL A 15 4.76 37.37 7.08
CA VAL A 15 3.47 36.69 6.91
C VAL A 15 3.47 35.77 5.69
N VAL A 16 4.07 36.20 4.59
CA VAL A 16 4.22 35.41 3.38
C VAL A 16 5.18 34.23 3.63
N ALA A 17 6.27 34.43 4.33
CA ALA A 17 7.21 33.34 4.69
C ALA A 17 6.56 32.34 5.66
N ALA A 18 5.80 32.80 6.63
CA ALA A 18 5.03 31.92 7.52
C ALA A 18 3.95 31.14 6.77
N ALA A 19 3.26 31.76 5.82
CA ALA A 19 2.29 31.08 4.97
C ALA A 19 2.95 30.01 4.09
N HIS A 20 4.12 30.27 3.53
CA HIS A 20 4.90 29.28 2.76
C HIS A 20 5.31 28.10 3.63
N SER A 21 5.81 28.34 4.85
CA SER A 21 6.22 27.24 5.73
C SER A 21 5.04 26.35 6.15
N VAL A 22 3.86 26.93 6.34
CA VAL A 22 2.63 26.17 6.64
C VAL A 22 2.16 25.37 5.42
N ILE A 23 2.25 25.95 4.23
CA ILE A 23 1.91 25.26 2.97
C ILE A 23 2.88 24.12 2.71
N ASP A 24 4.18 24.32 2.89
CA ASP A 24 5.19 23.28 2.70
C ASP A 24 5.03 22.13 3.73
N ALA A 25 4.73 22.46 4.98
CA ALA A 25 4.43 21.48 6.00
C ALA A 25 3.13 20.70 5.71
N ALA A 26 2.11 21.36 5.16
CA ALA A 26 0.87 20.74 4.73
C ALA A 26 1.10 19.83 3.52
N ILE A 27 1.88 20.26 2.53
CA ILE A 27 2.27 19.47 1.36
C ILE A 27 3.10 18.26 1.79
N ALA A 28 4.04 18.41 2.74
CA ALA A 28 4.84 17.30 3.26
C ALA A 28 3.97 16.29 4.02
N ARG A 29 2.98 16.74 4.81
CA ARG A 29 2.02 15.85 5.48
C ARG A 29 1.09 15.15 4.50
N VAL A 30 0.63 15.84 3.46
CA VAL A 30 -0.17 15.25 2.39
C VAL A 30 0.66 14.22 1.61
N ARG A 31 1.90 14.54 1.26
CA ARG A 31 2.82 13.56 0.64
C ARG A 31 3.08 12.35 1.54
N GLY A 32 3.26 12.54 2.84
CA GLY A 32 3.39 11.45 3.80
C GLY A 32 2.11 10.61 3.95
N ALA A 33 0.94 11.24 3.85
CA ALA A 33 -0.36 10.55 3.90
C ALA A 33 -0.74 9.84 2.58
N PHE A 34 -0.23 10.34 1.45
CA PHE A 34 -0.36 9.74 0.11
C PHE A 34 0.93 9.07 -0.36
N GLY A 35 1.97 9.08 0.45
CA GLY A 35 3.17 8.30 0.23
C GLY A 35 2.78 6.83 0.22
N VAL A 36 2.48 6.35 -0.97
CA VAL A 36 2.49 4.94 -1.31
C VAL A 36 3.93 4.51 -1.07
N ASP A 37 4.18 4.04 0.14
CA ASP A 37 5.40 3.31 0.47
C ASP A 37 5.27 1.93 -0.21
N ASN A 38 5.45 1.95 -1.54
CA ASN A 38 5.21 0.82 -2.42
C ASN A 38 6.50 0.05 -2.68
N SER A 39 7.46 0.17 -1.79
CA SER A 39 8.83 -0.33 -2.03
C SER A 39 9.18 -1.54 -1.19
N ALA A 40 8.34 -2.50 -0.94
CA ALA A 40 8.74 -3.87 -0.58
C ALA A 40 7.61 -4.73 0.06
N GLN A 41 6.40 -4.25 0.21
CA GLN A 41 5.33 -5.10 0.73
C GLN A 41 4.66 -5.84 -0.42
N VAL A 42 4.71 -7.17 -0.35
CA VAL A 42 3.95 -8.04 -1.25
C VAL A 42 2.46 -7.74 -1.10
N SER A 43 1.82 -7.36 -2.19
CA SER A 43 0.40 -7.02 -2.15
C SER A 43 -0.48 -8.28 -2.09
N LEU A 44 -1.63 -8.18 -1.40
CA LEU A 44 -2.64 -9.25 -1.42
C LEU A 44 -3.10 -9.60 -2.84
N GLY A 45 -3.07 -8.61 -3.75
CA GLY A 45 -3.38 -8.80 -5.16
C GLY A 45 -2.40 -9.74 -5.85
N GLU A 46 -1.11 -9.59 -5.57
CA GLU A 46 -0.06 -10.44 -6.13
C GLU A 46 -0.16 -11.89 -5.62
N VAL A 47 -0.45 -12.08 -4.33
CA VAL A 47 -0.68 -13.42 -3.77
C VAL A 47 -1.94 -14.06 -4.37
N SER A 48 -3.01 -13.29 -4.54
CA SER A 48 -4.23 -13.78 -5.21
C SER A 48 -3.96 -14.23 -6.64
N GLU A 49 -3.17 -13.46 -7.39
CA GLU A 49 -2.79 -13.80 -8.75
C GLU A 49 -1.92 -15.06 -8.80
N MET A 50 -0.96 -15.20 -7.89
CA MET A 50 -0.17 -16.42 -7.74
C MET A 50 -1.07 -17.65 -7.55
N ILE A 51 -2.02 -17.57 -6.62
CA ILE A 51 -2.95 -18.67 -6.34
C ILE A 51 -3.80 -19.00 -7.58
N ASP A 52 -4.23 -17.98 -8.32
CA ASP A 52 -5.01 -18.20 -9.55
C ASP A 52 -4.20 -18.87 -10.65
N VAL A 53 -2.94 -18.47 -10.86
CA VAL A 53 -2.05 -19.08 -11.84
C VAL A 53 -1.77 -20.53 -11.46
N VAL A 54 -1.47 -20.81 -10.18
CA VAL A 54 -1.25 -22.17 -9.69
C VAL A 54 -2.51 -23.01 -9.87
N ARG A 55 -3.67 -22.51 -9.48
CA ARG A 55 -4.96 -23.21 -9.66
C ARG A 55 -5.25 -23.52 -11.12
N LEU A 56 -5.01 -22.55 -12.01
CA LEU A 56 -5.21 -22.74 -13.45
C LEU A 56 -4.26 -23.80 -14.01
N GLY A 57 -2.98 -23.77 -13.63
CA GLY A 57 -1.99 -24.77 -13.99
C GLY A 57 -2.39 -26.17 -13.54
N LEU A 58 -2.82 -26.31 -12.28
CA LEU A 58 -3.33 -27.60 -11.74
C LEU A 58 -4.57 -28.09 -12.50
N SER A 59 -5.51 -27.19 -12.83
CA SER A 59 -6.69 -27.55 -13.62
C SER A 59 -6.36 -27.94 -15.06
N ALA A 60 -5.25 -27.46 -15.59
CA ALA A 60 -4.70 -27.83 -16.89
C ALA A 60 -3.86 -29.13 -16.83
N GLY A 61 -3.72 -29.76 -15.65
CA GLY A 61 -2.99 -31.00 -15.46
C GLY A 61 -1.48 -30.83 -15.17
N LEU A 62 -1.03 -29.62 -14.89
CA LEU A 62 0.35 -29.37 -14.45
C LEU A 62 0.55 -29.82 -13.01
N SER A 63 1.79 -30.19 -12.66
CA SER A 63 2.16 -30.36 -11.27
C SER A 63 2.16 -29.03 -10.52
N PHE A 64 2.07 -29.07 -9.19
CA PHE A 64 2.16 -27.88 -8.35
C PHE A 64 3.44 -27.09 -8.61
N ASP A 65 4.58 -27.79 -8.66
CA ASP A 65 5.89 -27.18 -8.87
C ASP A 65 5.95 -26.46 -10.24
N ALA A 66 5.50 -27.11 -11.32
CA ALA A 66 5.47 -26.51 -12.66
C ALA A 66 4.54 -25.29 -12.74
N ALA A 67 3.39 -25.35 -12.08
CA ALA A 67 2.45 -24.23 -12.05
C ALA A 67 3.04 -23.02 -11.29
N LEU A 68 3.75 -23.24 -10.20
CA LEU A 68 4.41 -22.19 -9.42
C LEU A 68 5.61 -21.60 -10.17
N GLU A 69 6.39 -22.42 -10.87
CA GLU A 69 7.48 -21.95 -11.73
C GLU A 69 6.98 -21.03 -12.85
N ILE A 70 5.85 -21.34 -13.47
CA ILE A 70 5.25 -20.47 -14.49
C ILE A 70 4.92 -19.08 -13.93
N PHE A 71 4.40 -19.00 -12.71
CA PHE A 71 4.16 -17.72 -12.07
C PHE A 71 5.46 -16.96 -11.83
N CYS A 72 6.49 -17.61 -11.28
CA CYS A 72 7.78 -17.01 -10.99
C CYS A 72 8.51 -16.53 -12.25
N ALA A 73 8.48 -17.31 -13.34
CA ALA A 73 9.18 -16.98 -14.59
C ALA A 73 8.68 -15.70 -15.26
N ASN A 74 7.41 -15.35 -15.06
CA ASN A 74 6.76 -14.22 -15.73
C ASN A 74 6.83 -12.90 -14.97
N ARG A 75 7.40 -12.89 -13.77
CA ARG A 75 7.43 -11.71 -12.88
C ARG A 75 8.74 -11.60 -12.13
N ARG A 76 9.06 -10.36 -11.72
CA ARG A 76 10.18 -10.09 -10.80
C ARG A 76 9.67 -9.22 -9.66
N SER A 77 9.45 -9.83 -8.51
CA SER A 77 9.00 -9.19 -7.28
C SER A 77 9.68 -9.84 -6.07
N ALA A 78 9.51 -9.26 -4.89
CA ALA A 78 9.99 -9.87 -3.66
C ALA A 78 9.38 -11.25 -3.43
N LEU A 79 8.09 -11.42 -3.78
CA LEU A 79 7.38 -12.68 -3.70
C LEU A 79 8.01 -13.74 -4.61
N THR A 80 8.21 -13.44 -5.90
CA THR A 80 8.75 -14.41 -6.86
C THR A 80 10.18 -14.83 -6.51
N VAL A 81 11.04 -13.89 -6.13
CA VAL A 81 12.42 -14.20 -5.70
C VAL A 81 12.44 -15.13 -4.49
N ARG A 82 11.52 -14.92 -3.53
CA ARG A 82 11.47 -15.78 -2.33
C ARG A 82 10.89 -17.15 -2.63
N LEU A 83 9.87 -17.22 -3.50
CA LEU A 83 9.27 -18.49 -3.95
C LEU A 83 10.23 -19.30 -4.80
N GLU A 84 11.02 -18.69 -5.69
CA GLU A 84 12.06 -19.40 -6.45
C GLU A 84 13.09 -20.07 -5.54
N ARG A 85 13.50 -19.37 -4.47
CA ARG A 85 14.38 -19.99 -3.46
C ARG A 85 13.74 -21.18 -2.75
N ALA A 86 12.47 -21.03 -2.37
CA ALA A 86 11.71 -22.12 -1.78
C ALA A 86 11.61 -23.31 -2.74
N CYS A 87 11.26 -23.07 -4.01
CA CYS A 87 11.23 -24.12 -5.05
C CYS A 87 12.57 -24.86 -5.16
N MET A 88 13.66 -24.14 -5.24
CA MET A 88 14.99 -24.73 -5.28
C MET A 88 15.29 -25.57 -4.04
N ALA A 89 14.93 -25.10 -2.84
CA ALA A 89 15.21 -25.82 -1.60
C ALA A 89 14.54 -27.20 -1.55
N TRP A 90 13.24 -27.30 -1.86
CA TRP A 90 12.57 -28.61 -1.85
C TRP A 90 12.93 -29.48 -3.04
N GLN A 91 13.27 -28.91 -4.22
CA GLN A 91 13.76 -29.71 -5.36
C GLN A 91 15.11 -30.39 -5.09
N VAL A 92 15.96 -29.74 -4.29
CA VAL A 92 17.26 -30.30 -3.85
C VAL A 92 17.09 -31.18 -2.61
N GLY A 93 15.87 -31.23 -2.02
CA GLY A 93 15.59 -32.06 -0.85
C GLY A 93 16.10 -31.48 0.49
N VAL A 94 16.34 -30.18 0.56
CA VAL A 94 16.79 -29.49 1.79
C VAL A 94 15.64 -29.27 2.77
N GLY A 95 14.40 -29.07 2.29
CA GLY A 95 13.22 -28.85 3.12
C GLY A 95 11.95 -29.45 2.52
N ALA A 96 10.90 -29.57 3.34
CA ALA A 96 9.58 -29.91 2.85
C ALA A 96 8.91 -28.71 2.18
N ARG A 97 8.02 -28.95 1.21
CA ARG A 97 7.31 -27.87 0.49
C ARG A 97 6.56 -26.94 1.44
N GLU A 98 5.88 -27.52 2.42
CA GLU A 98 5.12 -26.77 3.42
C GLU A 98 6.02 -25.86 4.25
N ASP A 99 7.13 -26.40 4.75
CA ASP A 99 8.07 -25.64 5.59
C ASP A 99 8.70 -24.47 4.84
N GLU A 100 9.12 -24.70 3.59
CA GLU A 100 9.72 -23.66 2.76
C GLU A 100 8.73 -22.58 2.35
N LEU A 101 7.46 -22.94 2.09
CA LEU A 101 6.40 -21.98 1.83
C LEU A 101 6.03 -21.18 3.08
N LEU A 102 5.99 -21.82 4.26
CA LEU A 102 5.77 -21.13 5.53
C LEU A 102 6.92 -20.17 5.85
N ALA A 103 8.16 -20.59 5.64
CA ALA A 103 9.31 -19.71 5.80
C ALA A 103 9.24 -18.51 4.83
N ALA A 104 8.80 -18.73 3.59
CA ALA A 104 8.59 -17.63 2.65
C ALA A 104 7.49 -16.65 3.11
N ALA A 105 6.41 -17.17 3.69
CA ALA A 105 5.34 -16.34 4.23
C ALA A 105 5.78 -15.48 5.41
N GLN A 106 6.60 -16.05 6.31
CA GLN A 106 7.17 -15.36 7.46
C GLN A 106 8.17 -14.28 7.04
N ASP A 107 9.07 -14.61 6.10
CA ASP A 107 10.07 -13.65 5.60
C ASP A 107 9.43 -12.42 4.92
N LEU A 108 8.27 -12.61 4.29
CA LEU A 108 7.53 -11.57 3.59
C LEU A 108 6.46 -10.89 4.45
N ASP A 109 6.19 -11.41 5.64
CA ASP A 109 5.11 -10.97 6.55
C ASP A 109 3.72 -10.96 5.86
N VAL A 110 3.41 -12.04 5.11
CA VAL A 110 2.18 -12.16 4.33
C VAL A 110 1.31 -13.31 4.83
N ARG A 111 0.32 -12.99 5.65
CA ARG A 111 -0.63 -13.96 6.23
C ARG A 111 -1.37 -14.80 5.18
N ALA A 112 -1.71 -14.21 4.03
CA ALA A 112 -2.38 -14.95 2.96
C ALA A 112 -1.48 -16.06 2.37
N LEU A 113 -0.16 -15.84 2.32
CA LEU A 113 0.80 -16.84 1.88
C LEU A 113 0.99 -17.94 2.93
N GLU A 114 0.90 -17.61 4.21
CA GLU A 114 0.91 -18.61 5.30
C GLU A 114 -0.29 -19.57 5.19
N THR A 115 -1.49 -19.01 5.01
CA THR A 115 -2.70 -19.82 4.80
C THR A 115 -2.58 -20.69 3.53
N PHE A 116 -1.99 -20.17 2.46
CA PHE A 116 -1.71 -20.91 1.24
C PHE A 116 -0.75 -22.08 1.50
N ALA A 117 0.36 -21.86 2.23
CA ALA A 117 1.34 -22.88 2.56
C ALA A 117 0.72 -24.05 3.31
N ILE A 118 -0.07 -23.76 4.35
CA ILE A 118 -0.79 -24.78 5.13
C ILE A 118 -1.78 -25.56 4.25
N THR A 119 -2.53 -24.86 3.41
CA THR A 119 -3.52 -25.48 2.50
C THR A 119 -2.84 -26.43 1.51
N VAL A 120 -1.71 -26.02 0.94
CA VAL A 120 -0.93 -26.83 0.01
C VAL A 120 -0.34 -28.06 0.72
N GLY A 121 0.27 -27.87 1.89
CA GLY A 121 0.82 -28.96 2.70
C GLY A 121 -0.23 -30.01 3.03
N GLN A 122 -1.39 -29.61 3.52
CA GLN A 122 -2.50 -30.50 3.83
C GLN A 122 -3.04 -31.22 2.60
N ALA A 123 -3.24 -30.52 1.50
CA ALA A 123 -3.78 -31.11 0.27
C ALA A 123 -2.81 -32.14 -0.32
N LEU A 124 -1.50 -31.85 -0.31
CA LEU A 124 -0.48 -32.79 -0.77
C LEU A 124 -0.35 -34.02 0.14
N ALA A 125 -0.44 -33.84 1.46
CA ALA A 125 -0.37 -34.95 2.43
C ALA A 125 -1.59 -35.84 2.35
N LEU A 126 -2.79 -35.30 2.11
CA LEU A 126 -4.04 -36.04 2.06
C LEU A 126 -4.41 -36.59 0.66
N GLY A 127 -3.65 -36.20 -0.37
CA GLY A 127 -4.00 -36.49 -1.77
C GLY A 127 -5.32 -35.81 -2.21
N ALA A 128 -5.69 -34.72 -1.56
CA ALA A 128 -6.93 -34.00 -1.86
C ALA A 128 -6.82 -33.23 -3.18
N PRO A 129 -7.94 -32.89 -3.87
CA PRO A 129 -7.94 -32.12 -5.10
C PRO A 129 -7.52 -30.66 -4.80
N LEU A 130 -6.23 -30.39 -4.93
CA LEU A 130 -5.61 -29.10 -4.60
C LEU A 130 -6.24 -27.92 -5.38
N ALA A 131 -6.67 -28.16 -6.62
CA ALA A 131 -7.32 -27.13 -7.44
C ALA A 131 -8.64 -26.60 -6.82
N GLU A 132 -9.42 -27.47 -6.18
CA GLU A 132 -10.70 -27.06 -5.55
C GLU A 132 -10.46 -26.30 -4.25
N THR A 133 -9.52 -26.76 -3.42
CA THR A 133 -9.17 -26.08 -2.17
C THR A 133 -8.59 -24.69 -2.43
N LEU A 134 -7.72 -24.53 -3.43
CA LEU A 134 -7.19 -23.24 -3.86
C LEU A 134 -8.26 -22.33 -4.47
N ALA A 135 -9.29 -22.89 -5.14
CA ALA A 135 -10.39 -22.09 -5.65
C ALA A 135 -11.24 -21.45 -4.53
N ALA A 136 -11.39 -22.10 -3.41
CA ALA A 136 -12.07 -21.54 -2.24
C ALA A 136 -11.23 -20.42 -1.61
N GLN A 137 -9.94 -20.67 -1.41
CA GLN A 137 -9.00 -19.70 -0.84
C GLN A 137 -8.84 -18.44 -1.71
N SER A 138 -8.74 -18.59 -3.03
CA SER A 138 -8.66 -17.46 -3.96
C SER A 138 -9.89 -16.55 -3.85
N ARG A 139 -11.08 -17.11 -3.70
CA ARG A 139 -12.32 -16.33 -3.52
C ARG A 139 -12.30 -15.52 -2.23
N GLU A 140 -11.83 -16.09 -1.14
CA GLU A 140 -11.72 -15.43 0.16
C GLU A 140 -10.71 -14.28 0.12
N ILE A 141 -9.52 -14.50 -0.43
CA ILE A 141 -8.49 -13.47 -0.57
C ILE A 141 -8.98 -12.31 -1.45
N ARG A 142 -9.66 -12.61 -2.55
CA ARG A 142 -10.25 -11.58 -3.41
C ARG A 142 -11.32 -10.76 -2.70
N ALA A 143 -12.16 -11.41 -1.89
CA ALA A 143 -13.15 -10.70 -1.09
C ALA A 143 -12.49 -9.78 -0.05
N ALA A 144 -11.45 -10.26 0.63
CA ALA A 144 -10.66 -9.47 1.57
C ALA A 144 -9.97 -8.28 0.88
N HIS A 145 -9.39 -8.51 -0.30
CA HIS A 145 -8.75 -7.45 -1.07
C HIS A 145 -9.75 -6.37 -1.51
N ARG A 146 -10.93 -6.76 -2.04
CA ARG A 146 -11.99 -5.81 -2.39
C ARG A 146 -12.44 -5.00 -1.19
N ALA A 147 -12.69 -5.63 -0.06
CA ALA A 147 -13.06 -4.95 1.18
C ALA A 147 -11.97 -3.99 1.68
N ALA A 148 -10.69 -4.30 1.47
CA ALA A 148 -9.59 -3.41 1.81
C ALA A 148 -9.56 -2.18 0.91
N VAL A 149 -9.74 -2.35 -0.41
CA VAL A 149 -9.81 -1.26 -1.40
C VAL A 149 -11.04 -0.38 -1.14
N GLU A 150 -12.20 -0.96 -0.88
CA GLU A 150 -13.42 -0.22 -0.54
C GLU A 150 -13.23 0.68 0.69
N ARG A 151 -12.62 0.15 1.76
CA ARG A 151 -12.28 0.94 2.97
C ARG A 151 -11.32 2.09 2.67
N GLU A 152 -10.36 1.91 1.78
CA GLU A 152 -9.43 2.97 1.39
C GLU A 152 -10.14 4.06 0.57
N ILE A 153 -11.05 3.68 -0.32
CA ILE A 153 -11.91 4.60 -1.07
C ILE A 153 -12.82 5.39 -0.13
N GLU A 154 -13.44 4.75 0.86
CA GLU A 154 -14.29 5.42 1.85
C GLU A 154 -13.51 6.43 2.72
N ARG A 155 -12.23 6.21 2.95
CA ARG A 155 -11.35 7.15 3.67
C ARG A 155 -10.86 8.32 2.82
N ALA A 156 -10.95 8.22 1.50
CA ALA A 156 -10.48 9.27 0.59
C ALA A 156 -11.14 10.63 0.84
N PRO A 157 -12.49 10.75 1.00
CA PRO A 157 -13.12 12.05 1.25
C PRO A 157 -12.67 12.68 2.57
N VAL A 158 -12.42 11.90 3.61
CA VAL A 158 -11.95 12.41 4.91
C VAL A 158 -10.50 12.91 4.80
N LYS A 159 -9.65 12.21 4.06
CA LYS A 159 -8.27 12.64 3.79
C LYS A 159 -8.21 13.97 3.01
N LEU A 160 -9.19 14.24 2.15
CA LEU A 160 -9.29 15.50 1.40
C LEU A 160 -9.86 16.66 2.23
N LEU A 161 -10.69 16.36 3.22
CA LEU A 161 -11.30 17.39 4.08
C LEU A 161 -10.26 18.09 4.98
N ILE A 162 -9.25 17.36 5.45
CA ILE A 162 -8.20 17.89 6.34
C ILE A 162 -7.37 18.98 5.66
N PRO A 163 -6.74 18.75 4.47
CA PRO A 163 -5.96 19.81 3.81
C PRO A 163 -6.83 20.97 3.34
N THR A 164 -8.06 20.70 2.89
CA THR A 164 -8.99 21.74 2.45
C THR A 164 -9.40 22.65 3.61
N GLY A 165 -9.75 22.09 4.76
CA GLY A 165 -10.09 22.84 5.97
C GLY A 165 -8.89 23.65 6.49
N THR A 166 -7.70 23.08 6.47
CA THR A 166 -6.46 23.76 6.93
C THR A 166 -6.05 24.91 6.02
N LEU A 167 -6.40 24.87 4.74
CA LEU A 167 -6.11 25.95 3.79
C LEU A 167 -7.20 27.04 3.79
N ILE A 168 -8.47 26.65 3.88
CA ILE A 168 -9.60 27.58 3.82
C ILE A 168 -9.65 28.45 5.07
N LEU A 169 -9.41 27.87 6.26
CA LEU A 169 -9.50 28.59 7.52
C LEU A 169 -8.54 29.81 7.60
N PRO A 170 -7.22 29.67 7.34
CA PRO A 170 -6.32 30.83 7.35
C PRO A 170 -6.59 31.82 6.21
N ALA A 171 -7.00 31.35 5.05
CA ALA A 171 -7.36 32.22 3.93
C ALA A 171 -8.58 33.08 4.25
N LEU A 172 -9.59 32.51 4.89
CA LEU A 172 -10.79 33.22 5.34
C LEU A 172 -10.45 34.23 6.44
N LEU A 173 -9.60 33.87 7.38
CA LEU A 173 -9.13 34.75 8.46
C LEU A 173 -8.36 35.95 7.90
N LEU A 174 -7.46 35.74 6.96
CA LEU A 174 -6.73 36.83 6.27
C LEU A 174 -7.66 37.72 5.42
N SER A 175 -8.69 37.13 4.80
CA SER A 175 -9.67 37.89 4.02
C SER A 175 -10.53 38.81 4.88
N ILE A 176 -10.85 38.39 6.11
CA ILE A 176 -11.66 39.19 7.05
C ILE A 176 -10.79 40.20 7.82
N LEU A 177 -9.61 39.79 8.32
CA LEU A 177 -8.73 40.68 9.09
C LEU A 177 -7.97 41.67 8.21
N GLY A 178 -7.67 41.35 6.95
CA GLY A 178 -6.95 42.22 6.04
C GLY A 178 -7.56 43.64 5.92
N PRO A 179 -8.85 43.78 5.57
CA PRO A 179 -9.50 45.08 5.49
C PRO A 179 -9.65 45.78 6.86
N LEU A 180 -9.80 45.01 7.96
CA LEU A 180 -9.93 45.54 9.31
C LEU A 180 -8.63 46.17 9.81
N LEU A 181 -7.48 45.56 9.54
CA LEU A 181 -6.14 46.11 9.85
C LEU A 181 -5.76 47.26 8.92
N GLY A 182 -6.18 47.22 7.66
CA GLY A 182 -5.99 48.31 6.71
C GLY A 182 -6.81 49.57 7.05
N ALA A 183 -8.02 49.40 7.59
CA ALA A 183 -8.87 50.54 8.01
C ALA A 183 -8.43 51.17 9.35
N GLY A 184 -7.78 50.41 10.24
CA GLY A 184 -7.26 50.92 11.53
C GLY A 184 -5.98 51.76 11.45
N GLY A 185 -5.31 51.77 10.30
CA GLY A 185 -4.05 52.53 10.07
C GLY A 185 -4.22 53.92 9.52
N MET A 186 -5.44 54.42 9.41
CA MET A 186 -5.75 55.77 8.86
C MET A 186 -6.35 56.72 9.89
N MET A 187 -6.04 56.59 11.18
CA MET A 187 -6.28 57.66 12.18
C MET A 187 -4.97 58.14 12.77
#